data_8719c57fea9b01fbb8ef5c2c88156c99
#
_entry.id   8719c57fea9b01fbb8ef5c2c88156c99
#
_cell.length_a   1.000
_cell.length_b   1.000
_cell.length_c   1.000
_cell.angle_alpha   90.00
_cell.angle_beta   90.00
_cell.angle_gamma   90.00
#
_symmetry.space_group_name_H-M   'P 1'
#
loop_
_entity.id
_entity.type
_entity.pdbx_description
1 polymer ?
#
loop_
_entity_poly.entity_id
_entity_poly.type
_entity_poly.pdbx_seq_one_letter_code
_entity_poly.pdbx_strand_id
1 'polypeptide(L)'
;MYIQKACGYVLPYDKLSSVSKSLPALPEVNSSYHERWPAFLFVQKSAAPDWIQWTHHPEGKTHCDVCLKLDGCWFLKSKSPTWPHHPFCHCTLDPIDYTVVLMDATTYSDYSKFDPCLFDTDNVYQHGKNRAFESWGYTVDDAHWLQAEIEKQALKKYIAGDYTLGKLNEHGQRINIRVTIPRKDGTCEVSFMTGWMAKSNGKLKLNTPYGGK
;
A
#
# COMPACT_ATOMS: atom_id res chain seq x y z
N MET A 1 23.93 -4.10 3.51
CA MET A 1 24.89 -3.56 2.55
C MET A 1 24.39 -3.69 1.11
N TYR A 2 23.14 -3.25 0.81
CA TYR A 2 22.53 -3.33 -0.52
C TYR A 2 21.58 -2.16 -0.84
N ILE A 3 21.83 -0.97 -0.27
CA ILE A 3 21.00 0.24 -0.52
C ILE A 3 21.65 1.19 -1.53
N GLN A 4 22.91 0.97 -1.94
CA GLN A 4 23.67 1.93 -2.74
C GLN A 4 23.56 1.79 -4.27
N LYS A 5 22.81 0.81 -4.83
CA LYS A 5 22.76 0.63 -6.29
C LYS A 5 21.68 1.43 -7.04
N ALA A 6 20.75 2.09 -6.37
CA ALA A 6 19.70 2.87 -7.04
C ALA A 6 20.06 4.35 -7.29
N CYS A 7 21.10 4.88 -6.66
CA CYS A 7 21.48 6.30 -6.79
C CYS A 7 22.63 6.56 -7.80
N GLY A 8 22.95 5.64 -8.68
CA GLY A 8 24.14 5.70 -9.54
C GLY A 8 24.01 6.35 -10.92
N TYR A 9 22.86 6.93 -11.26
CA TYR A 9 22.69 7.64 -12.55
C TYR A 9 22.29 9.09 -12.32
N VAL A 10 23.28 9.95 -12.16
CA VAL A 10 23.12 11.39 -12.35
C VAL A 10 23.19 11.67 -13.85
N LEU A 11 22.06 12.01 -14.47
CA LEU A 11 22.09 12.59 -15.81
C LEU A 11 22.68 14.01 -15.72
N PRO A 12 23.65 14.36 -16.55
CA PRO A 12 24.21 15.71 -16.53
C PRO A 12 23.13 16.75 -16.90
N TYR A 13 23.13 17.85 -16.16
CA TYR A 13 22.14 18.94 -16.15
C TYR A 13 22.04 19.71 -17.49
N ASP A 14 22.90 19.46 -18.42
CA ASP A 14 23.10 20.20 -19.68
C ASP A 14 22.17 19.76 -20.82
N LYS A 15 21.30 18.78 -20.64
CA LYS A 15 20.33 18.36 -21.68
C LYS A 15 18.89 18.85 -21.49
N LEU A 16 18.60 19.67 -20.49
CA LEU A 16 17.25 20.19 -20.22
C LEU A 16 16.95 21.57 -20.83
N SER A 17 17.90 22.19 -21.57
CA SER A 17 17.73 23.56 -22.10
C SER A 17 17.22 23.64 -23.53
N SER A 18 16.80 22.56 -24.18
CA SER A 18 16.43 22.63 -25.61
C SER A 18 15.02 22.11 -25.97
N VAL A 19 14.07 22.04 -25.01
CA VAL A 19 12.67 21.74 -25.35
C VAL A 19 11.73 22.87 -24.91
N SER A 20 11.98 24.04 -25.50
CA SER A 20 10.96 25.08 -25.64
C SER A 20 10.42 24.99 -27.08
N LYS A 21 9.54 24.05 -27.32
CA LYS A 21 8.66 24.06 -28.49
C LYS A 21 7.23 24.28 -28.04
N SER A 22 6.73 25.45 -28.46
CA SER A 22 5.35 25.93 -28.48
C SER A 22 4.31 24.84 -28.24
N LEU A 23 3.56 24.95 -27.14
CA LEU A 23 2.27 24.29 -26.98
C LEU A 23 1.37 24.70 -28.14
N PRO A 24 0.76 23.75 -28.87
CA PRO A 24 -0.27 24.09 -29.83
C PRO A 24 -1.45 24.74 -29.10
N ALA A 25 -2.00 25.81 -29.68
CA ALA A 25 -3.20 26.47 -29.18
C ALA A 25 -4.32 25.43 -28.96
N LEU A 26 -4.97 25.52 -27.79
CA LEU A 26 -6.16 24.71 -27.49
C LEU A 26 -7.21 24.99 -28.58
N PRO A 27 -7.80 23.96 -29.20
CA PRO A 27 -8.87 24.17 -30.15
C PRO A 27 -10.10 24.74 -29.44
N GLU A 28 -10.74 25.73 -30.09
CA GLU A 28 -11.97 26.35 -29.63
C GLU A 28 -13.03 25.28 -29.31
N VAL A 29 -13.65 25.45 -28.14
CA VAL A 29 -14.73 24.57 -27.64
C VAL A 29 -15.97 24.79 -28.51
N ASN A 30 -16.20 23.94 -29.46
CA ASN A 30 -17.42 23.92 -30.22
C ASN A 30 -18.46 23.01 -29.55
N SER A 31 -19.70 23.48 -29.48
CA SER A 31 -20.82 22.99 -28.66
C SER A 31 -21.46 21.64 -29.11
N SER A 32 -20.65 20.66 -29.51
CA SER A 32 -21.13 19.32 -29.90
C SER A 32 -20.61 18.21 -28.96
N TYR A 33 -20.62 18.46 -27.67
CA TYR A 33 -20.06 17.54 -26.67
C TYR A 33 -20.95 16.35 -26.28
N HIS A 34 -22.14 16.21 -26.85
CA HIS A 34 -23.09 15.19 -26.39
C HIS A 34 -22.95 13.78 -27.01
N GLU A 35 -22.08 13.57 -27.99
CA GLU A 35 -22.02 12.25 -28.67
C GLU A 35 -20.70 11.48 -28.48
N ARG A 36 -19.73 11.99 -27.70
CA ARG A 36 -18.39 11.38 -27.60
C ARG A 36 -18.09 10.58 -26.33
N TRP A 37 -19.02 10.51 -25.41
CA TRP A 37 -18.81 9.81 -24.13
C TRP A 37 -19.00 8.29 -24.15
N PRO A 38 -19.75 7.64 -25.07
CA PRO A 38 -19.87 6.18 -25.04
C PRO A 38 -18.60 5.44 -25.43
N ALA A 39 -17.72 6.04 -26.26
CA ALA A 39 -16.54 5.35 -26.78
C ALA A 39 -15.37 5.31 -25.77
N PHE A 40 -15.25 6.28 -24.86
CA PHE A 40 -14.17 6.32 -23.89
C PHE A 40 -14.36 5.35 -22.71
N LEU A 41 -15.60 4.97 -22.41
CA LEU A 41 -15.94 3.98 -21.38
C LEU A 41 -15.78 2.52 -21.86
N PHE A 42 -15.61 2.30 -23.18
CA PHE A 42 -15.47 0.95 -23.73
C PHE A 42 -14.04 0.48 -23.96
N VAL A 43 -13.00 1.31 -23.74
CA VAL A 43 -11.63 0.97 -24.17
C VAL A 43 -10.79 0.28 -23.11
N GLN A 44 -11.24 0.18 -21.87
CA GLN A 44 -10.53 -0.65 -20.89
C GLN A 44 -11.47 -1.48 -20.04
N LYS A 45 -12.04 -2.50 -20.62
CA LYS A 45 -12.44 -3.68 -19.88
C LYS A 45 -11.20 -4.59 -19.70
N SER A 46 -10.12 -4.06 -19.15
CA SER A 46 -9.23 -4.90 -18.37
C SER A 46 -10.09 -5.43 -17.24
N ALA A 47 -10.26 -6.73 -17.15
CA ALA A 47 -11.11 -7.33 -16.15
C ALA A 47 -10.77 -6.70 -14.80
N ALA A 48 -11.75 -6.09 -14.14
CA ALA A 48 -11.55 -5.55 -12.81
C ALA A 48 -10.90 -6.64 -11.95
N PRO A 49 -9.92 -6.31 -11.11
CA PRO A 49 -9.24 -7.32 -10.33
C PRO A 49 -10.24 -8.05 -9.44
N ASP A 50 -10.15 -9.38 -9.42
CA ASP A 50 -10.99 -10.24 -8.60
C ASP A 50 -10.65 -10.07 -7.13
N TRP A 51 -11.51 -9.39 -6.40
CA TRP A 51 -11.40 -9.24 -4.96
C TRP A 51 -12.34 -10.20 -4.24
N ILE A 52 -11.91 -10.68 -3.08
CA ILE A 52 -12.67 -11.57 -2.21
C ILE A 52 -12.66 -11.07 -0.76
N GLN A 53 -13.73 -11.35 -0.07
CA GLN A 53 -13.83 -11.26 1.38
C GLN A 53 -13.69 -12.66 1.99
N TRP A 54 -12.88 -12.77 3.02
CA TRP A 54 -12.87 -13.95 3.85
C TRP A 54 -14.05 -13.89 4.83
N THR A 55 -14.98 -14.84 4.74
CA THR A 55 -16.15 -14.89 5.61
C THR A 55 -16.08 -16.12 6.51
N HIS A 56 -16.10 -15.90 7.81
CA HIS A 56 -16.14 -16.96 8.80
C HIS A 56 -17.58 -17.32 9.12
N HIS A 57 -17.89 -18.62 9.14
CA HIS A 57 -19.20 -19.13 9.50
C HIS A 57 -19.15 -19.78 10.88
N PRO A 58 -19.93 -19.28 11.88
CA PRO A 58 -19.84 -19.72 13.27
C PRO A 58 -20.51 -21.06 13.54
N GLU A 59 -21.05 -21.75 12.56
CA GLU A 59 -21.89 -22.96 12.70
C GLU A 59 -21.10 -24.23 13.13
N GLY A 60 -19.83 -24.10 13.49
CA GLY A 60 -18.96 -25.18 13.92
C GLY A 60 -18.72 -25.22 15.43
N LYS A 61 -18.42 -26.40 15.99
CA LYS A 61 -18.13 -26.57 17.41
C LYS A 61 -16.78 -26.00 17.86
N THR A 62 -15.85 -25.75 16.96
CA THR A 62 -14.51 -25.23 17.26
C THR A 62 -14.20 -24.09 16.32
N HIS A 63 -13.93 -22.90 16.88
CA HIS A 63 -13.51 -21.75 16.12
C HIS A 63 -11.98 -21.71 16.04
N CYS A 64 -11.46 -21.57 14.84
CA CYS A 64 -10.03 -21.34 14.63
C CYS A 64 -9.73 -19.85 14.83
N ASP A 65 -8.86 -19.52 15.77
CA ASP A 65 -8.47 -18.12 16.06
C ASP A 65 -7.98 -17.37 14.84
N VAL A 66 -7.28 -18.06 13.93
CA VAL A 66 -6.81 -17.48 12.66
C VAL A 66 -7.98 -17.14 11.74
N CYS A 67 -8.95 -18.05 11.60
CA CYS A 67 -10.14 -17.81 10.78
C CYS A 67 -10.97 -16.63 11.31
N LEU A 68 -11.10 -16.51 12.63
CA LEU A 68 -11.75 -15.37 13.28
C LEU A 68 -11.01 -14.03 12.98
N LYS A 69 -9.69 -14.06 12.88
CA LYS A 69 -8.90 -12.86 12.54
C LYS A 69 -8.94 -12.51 11.06
N LEU A 70 -9.27 -13.46 10.21
CA LEU A 70 -9.44 -13.24 8.78
C LEU A 70 -10.85 -12.77 8.42
N ASP A 71 -11.82 -12.96 9.32
CA ASP A 71 -13.22 -12.62 9.07
C ASP A 71 -13.41 -11.17 8.64
N GLY A 72 -14.09 -10.97 7.52
CA GLY A 72 -14.30 -9.68 6.90
C GLY A 72 -13.06 -9.06 6.21
N CYS A 73 -11.90 -9.72 6.25
CA CYS A 73 -10.70 -9.22 5.56
C CYS A 73 -10.83 -9.38 4.04
N TRP A 74 -10.35 -8.38 3.31
CA TRP A 74 -10.39 -8.36 1.85
C TRP A 74 -9.02 -8.66 1.25
N PHE A 75 -9.02 -9.42 0.16
CA PHE A 75 -7.81 -9.79 -0.56
C PHE A 75 -8.07 -9.82 -2.06
N LEU A 76 -7.05 -9.48 -2.83
CA LEU A 76 -7.03 -9.86 -4.25
C LEU A 76 -7.02 -11.40 -4.30
N LYS A 77 -7.91 -12.02 -5.05
CA LYS A 77 -8.09 -13.48 -5.10
C LYS A 77 -6.77 -14.23 -5.39
N SER A 78 -5.95 -13.70 -6.27
CA SER A 78 -4.63 -14.27 -6.59
C SER A 78 -3.57 -14.07 -5.50
N LYS A 79 -3.87 -13.25 -4.49
CA LYS A 79 -2.98 -12.93 -3.35
C LYS A 79 -3.74 -13.04 -2.02
N SER A 80 -4.56 -14.06 -1.88
CA SER A 80 -5.26 -14.39 -0.63
C SER A 80 -4.47 -15.42 0.17
N PRO A 81 -4.68 -15.51 1.50
CA PRO A 81 -4.20 -16.64 2.29
C PRO A 81 -4.69 -17.97 1.72
N THR A 82 -3.94 -19.04 1.98
CA THR A 82 -4.35 -20.39 1.56
C THR A 82 -5.71 -20.75 2.13
N TRP A 83 -6.61 -21.16 1.25
CA TRP A 83 -7.95 -21.60 1.60
C TRP A 83 -8.20 -23.03 1.03
N PRO A 84 -8.81 -23.95 1.81
CA PRO A 84 -9.14 -23.84 3.24
C PRO A 84 -7.88 -23.74 4.10
N HIS A 85 -7.94 -22.97 5.20
CA HIS A 85 -6.77 -22.74 6.06
C HIS A 85 -6.38 -23.97 6.89
N HIS A 86 -7.35 -24.81 7.22
CA HIS A 86 -7.18 -26.06 7.96
C HIS A 86 -8.24 -27.10 7.56
N PRO A 87 -8.07 -28.39 7.87
CA PRO A 87 -9.11 -29.40 7.67
C PRO A 87 -10.41 -28.96 8.37
N PHE A 88 -11.55 -29.19 7.71
CA PHE A 88 -12.88 -28.81 8.20
C PHE A 88 -13.09 -27.30 8.43
N CYS A 89 -12.40 -26.48 7.64
CA CYS A 89 -12.64 -25.05 7.63
C CYS A 89 -14.01 -24.72 6.99
N HIS A 90 -14.87 -24.01 7.72
CA HIS A 90 -16.19 -23.60 7.26
C HIS A 90 -16.21 -22.19 6.66
N CYS A 91 -15.06 -21.52 6.54
CA CYS A 91 -14.99 -20.20 5.93
C CYS A 91 -15.28 -20.26 4.43
N THR A 92 -15.81 -19.17 3.87
CA THR A 92 -15.97 -18.96 2.44
C THR A 92 -15.12 -17.80 1.95
N LEU A 93 -14.89 -17.74 0.64
CA LEU A 93 -14.27 -16.63 -0.04
C LEU A 93 -15.31 -15.98 -0.95
N ASP A 94 -15.93 -14.91 -0.46
CA ASP A 94 -17.06 -14.29 -1.13
C ASP A 94 -16.56 -13.18 -2.08
N PRO A 95 -17.01 -13.12 -3.34
CA PRO A 95 -16.63 -12.07 -4.27
C PRO A 95 -17.04 -10.69 -3.76
N ILE A 96 -16.17 -9.69 -3.94
CA ILE A 96 -16.46 -8.28 -3.66
C ILE A 96 -16.36 -7.49 -4.96
N ASP A 97 -17.32 -6.58 -5.18
CA ASP A 97 -17.24 -5.63 -6.28
C ASP A 97 -16.05 -4.69 -6.08
N TYR A 98 -15.25 -4.52 -7.13
CA TYR A 98 -14.07 -3.66 -7.09
C TYR A 98 -14.40 -2.19 -6.77
N THR A 99 -15.60 -1.72 -7.11
CA THR A 99 -16.05 -0.38 -6.73
C THR A 99 -16.16 -0.21 -5.22
N VAL A 100 -16.60 -1.24 -4.50
CA VAL A 100 -16.61 -1.24 -3.03
C VAL A 100 -15.18 -1.16 -2.47
N VAL A 101 -14.24 -1.91 -3.06
CA VAL A 101 -12.82 -1.84 -2.65
C VAL A 101 -12.25 -0.44 -2.87
N LEU A 102 -12.56 0.20 -4.00
CA LEU A 102 -12.12 1.56 -4.31
C LEU A 102 -12.66 2.61 -3.34
N MET A 103 -13.89 2.44 -2.86
CA MET A 103 -14.57 3.44 -2.03
C MET A 103 -14.32 3.25 -0.54
N ASP A 104 -14.25 2.01 -0.07
CA ASP A 104 -14.32 1.69 1.35
C ASP A 104 -12.98 1.20 1.94
N ALA A 105 -12.04 0.77 1.09
CA ALA A 105 -10.72 0.37 1.60
C ALA A 105 -10.01 1.56 2.27
N THR A 106 -9.39 1.31 3.42
CA THR A 106 -8.69 2.35 4.19
C THR A 106 -7.39 1.83 4.79
N THR A 107 -6.47 2.76 5.00
CA THR A 107 -5.25 2.53 5.76
C THR A 107 -5.25 3.44 6.98
N TYR A 108 -4.71 2.95 8.09
CA TYR A 108 -4.53 3.76 9.28
C TYR A 108 -3.32 3.29 10.08
N SER A 109 -2.74 4.20 10.81
CA SER A 109 -1.60 3.94 11.68
C SER A 109 -1.75 4.68 13.00
N ASP A 110 -1.10 4.16 14.02
CA ASP A 110 -0.94 4.85 15.27
C ASP A 110 0.24 5.82 15.13
N TYR A 111 0.03 7.11 15.42
CA TYR A 111 1.07 8.14 15.32
C TYR A 111 2.30 7.81 16.18
N SER A 112 2.10 7.15 17.31
CA SER A 112 3.19 6.70 18.19
C SER A 112 4.22 5.81 17.49
N LYS A 113 3.90 5.24 16.32
CA LYS A 113 4.86 4.47 15.51
C LYS A 113 5.85 5.35 14.77
N PHE A 114 5.54 6.62 14.61
CA PHE A 114 6.39 7.63 13.97
C PHE A 114 7.08 8.50 15.01
N ASP A 115 6.33 9.00 16.00
CA ASP A 115 6.83 9.76 17.13
C ASP A 115 6.23 9.19 18.45
N PRO A 116 7.05 8.74 19.40
CA PRO A 116 8.53 8.72 19.37
C PRO A 116 9.12 7.48 18.68
N CYS A 117 8.35 6.41 18.42
CA CYS A 117 8.86 5.08 18.15
C CYS A 117 9.87 4.99 16.97
N LEU A 118 9.69 5.76 15.89
CA LEU A 118 10.59 5.72 14.73
C LEU A 118 11.88 6.53 14.98
N PHE A 119 11.80 7.65 15.70
CA PHE A 119 12.90 8.60 15.90
C PHE A 119 13.47 8.63 17.32
N ASP A 120 12.90 7.85 18.26
CA ASP A 120 13.40 7.74 19.62
C ASP A 120 14.75 7.01 19.63
N THR A 121 15.85 7.76 19.85
CA THR A 121 17.22 7.23 19.87
C THR A 121 17.51 6.38 21.10
N ASP A 122 16.74 6.54 22.18
CA ASP A 122 16.97 5.88 23.46
C ASP A 122 16.30 4.50 23.55
N ASN A 123 15.46 4.18 22.56
CA ASN A 123 14.73 2.93 22.52
C ASN A 123 15.60 1.77 22.01
N VAL A 124 16.04 0.94 22.92
CA VAL A 124 16.87 -0.26 22.65
C VAL A 124 16.25 -1.22 21.62
N TYR A 125 14.94 -1.15 21.43
CA TYR A 125 14.19 -2.04 20.52
C TYR A 125 14.07 -1.51 19.06
N GLN A 126 14.63 -0.37 18.73
CA GLN A 126 14.48 0.25 17.41
C GLN A 126 15.16 -0.47 16.26
N HIS A 127 16.07 -1.39 16.53
CA HIS A 127 16.80 -2.14 15.51
C HIS A 127 17.39 -1.26 14.37
N GLY A 128 17.76 0.00 14.67
CA GLY A 128 18.37 0.93 13.72
C GLY A 128 17.43 1.48 12.65
N LYS A 129 16.12 1.45 12.87
CA LYS A 129 15.14 1.99 11.91
C LYS A 129 15.28 3.51 11.76
N ASN A 130 15.48 4.23 12.86
CA ASN A 130 15.76 5.65 12.88
C ASN A 130 16.94 6.00 11.96
N ARG A 131 18.06 5.26 12.06
CA ARG A 131 19.26 5.51 11.24
C ARG A 131 18.98 5.50 9.74
N ALA A 132 18.03 4.67 9.28
CA ALA A 132 17.65 4.65 7.88
C ALA A 132 17.00 5.99 7.49
N PHE A 133 15.97 6.42 8.23
CA PHE A 133 15.27 7.68 7.94
C PHE A 133 16.16 8.91 8.13
N GLU A 134 16.97 8.95 9.17
CA GLU A 134 17.97 9.99 9.42
C GLU A 134 18.99 10.07 8.27
N SER A 135 19.46 8.91 7.76
CA SER A 135 20.36 8.87 6.60
C SER A 135 19.74 9.39 5.31
N TRP A 136 18.40 9.47 5.24
CA TRP A 136 17.64 10.06 4.14
C TRP A 136 17.27 11.52 4.40
N GLY A 137 17.70 12.07 5.55
CA GLY A 137 17.50 13.45 5.96
C GLY A 137 16.19 13.73 6.69
N TYR A 138 15.44 12.69 7.09
CA TYR A 138 14.19 12.83 7.85
C TYR A 138 14.46 12.91 9.35
N THR A 139 13.65 13.71 10.03
CA THR A 139 13.70 13.92 11.49
C THR A 139 12.32 13.70 12.10
N VAL A 140 12.20 13.84 13.42
CA VAL A 140 10.90 13.77 14.11
C VAL A 140 9.91 14.81 13.60
N ASP A 141 10.37 15.97 13.14
CA ASP A 141 9.50 17.03 12.58
C ASP A 141 8.77 16.56 11.30
N ASP A 142 9.29 15.54 10.65
CA ASP A 142 8.69 14.95 9.45
C ASP A 142 7.70 13.81 9.75
N ALA A 143 7.50 13.44 11.01
CA ALA A 143 6.72 12.28 11.43
C ALA A 143 5.29 12.29 10.87
N HIS A 144 4.60 13.42 10.91
CA HIS A 144 3.25 13.57 10.35
C HIS A 144 3.21 13.39 8.83
N TRP A 145 4.19 13.98 8.13
CA TRP A 145 4.29 13.84 6.68
C TRP A 145 4.58 12.39 6.28
N LEU A 146 5.51 11.73 6.98
CA LEU A 146 5.84 10.32 6.76
C LEU A 146 4.63 9.42 6.99
N GLN A 147 3.87 9.66 8.06
CA GLN A 147 2.64 8.92 8.33
C GLN A 147 1.66 9.05 7.15
N ALA A 148 1.33 10.27 6.77
CA ALA A 148 0.37 10.54 5.71
C ALA A 148 0.79 9.96 4.36
N GLU A 149 2.07 10.12 3.98
CA GLU A 149 2.57 9.62 2.70
C GLU A 149 2.65 8.08 2.66
N ILE A 150 3.06 7.44 3.76
CA ILE A 150 3.10 5.99 3.87
C ILE A 150 1.68 5.40 3.80
N GLU A 151 0.72 5.97 4.51
CA GLU A 151 -0.68 5.55 4.47
C GLU A 151 -1.28 5.71 3.06
N LYS A 152 -1.10 6.85 2.44
CA LYS A 152 -1.59 7.15 1.09
C LYS A 152 -1.04 6.18 0.05
N GLN A 153 0.27 5.93 0.05
CA GLN A 153 0.88 4.99 -0.90
C GLN A 153 0.45 3.55 -0.63
N ALA A 154 0.35 3.17 0.63
CA ALA A 154 -0.10 1.83 1.00
C ALA A 154 -1.53 1.56 0.54
N LEU A 155 -2.46 2.52 0.73
CA LEU A 155 -3.83 2.40 0.24
C LEU A 155 -3.87 2.24 -1.27
N LYS A 156 -3.20 3.13 -2.01
CA LYS A 156 -3.14 3.07 -3.48
C LYS A 156 -2.63 1.72 -3.98
N LYS A 157 -1.56 1.22 -3.37
CA LYS A 157 -0.95 -0.07 -3.75
C LYS A 157 -1.79 -1.26 -3.34
N TYR A 158 -2.41 -1.22 -2.18
CA TYR A 158 -3.33 -2.27 -1.74
C TYR A 158 -4.49 -2.43 -2.72
N ILE A 159 -5.20 -1.34 -3.04
CA ILE A 159 -6.31 -1.34 -4.00
C ILE A 159 -5.86 -1.83 -5.39
N ALA A 160 -4.65 -1.49 -5.81
CA ALA A 160 -4.06 -1.98 -7.06
C ALA A 160 -3.61 -3.46 -6.99
N GLY A 161 -3.68 -4.09 -5.81
CA GLY A 161 -3.16 -5.44 -5.60
C GLY A 161 -1.63 -5.52 -5.58
N ASP A 162 -0.92 -4.39 -5.48
CA ASP A 162 0.55 -4.32 -5.40
C ASP A 162 1.02 -4.52 -3.95
N TYR A 163 0.86 -5.73 -3.45
CA TYR A 163 1.30 -6.14 -2.13
C TYR A 163 1.76 -7.60 -2.14
N THR A 164 2.44 -8.02 -1.08
CA THR A 164 2.77 -9.42 -0.83
C THR A 164 2.24 -9.85 0.52
N LEU A 165 1.86 -11.13 0.63
CA LEU A 165 1.47 -11.69 1.92
C LEU A 165 2.72 -11.90 2.79
N GLY A 166 2.61 -11.49 4.05
CA GLY A 166 3.55 -11.83 5.10
C GLY A 166 3.07 -13.04 5.90
N LYS A 167 3.54 -13.17 7.12
CA LYS A 167 3.17 -14.28 8.01
C LYS A 167 1.69 -14.18 8.41
N LEU A 168 0.98 -15.30 8.31
CA LEU A 168 -0.33 -15.52 8.91
C LEU A 168 -0.14 -16.15 10.30
N ASN A 169 -0.75 -15.58 11.32
CA ASN A 169 -0.68 -16.07 12.70
C ASN A 169 -1.95 -15.69 13.48
N GLU A 170 -1.93 -15.91 14.80
CA GLU A 170 -3.01 -15.60 15.74
C GLU A 170 -3.44 -14.11 15.75
N HIS A 171 -2.62 -13.21 15.17
CA HIS A 171 -2.96 -11.79 15.06
C HIS A 171 -3.62 -11.44 13.72
N GLY A 172 -3.62 -12.37 12.76
CA GLY A 172 -4.19 -12.23 11.42
C GLY A 172 -3.14 -12.28 10.30
N GLN A 173 -3.54 -11.87 9.11
CA GLN A 173 -2.68 -11.86 7.92
C GLN A 173 -1.89 -10.56 7.84
N ARG A 174 -0.56 -10.71 7.83
CA ARG A 174 0.34 -9.59 7.52
C ARG A 174 0.37 -9.35 6.02
N ILE A 175 0.43 -8.08 5.64
CA ILE A 175 0.60 -7.61 4.27
C ILE A 175 1.84 -6.72 4.23
N ASN A 176 2.72 -6.95 3.25
CA ASN A 176 3.90 -6.12 3.04
C ASN A 176 3.69 -5.27 1.79
N ILE A 177 3.92 -3.97 1.92
CA ILE A 177 3.77 -3.00 0.84
C ILE A 177 5.05 -2.19 0.72
N ARG A 178 5.57 -2.09 -0.50
CA ARG A 178 6.74 -1.26 -0.80
C ARG A 178 6.31 0.19 -0.95
N VAL A 179 6.95 1.08 -0.21
CA VAL A 179 6.74 2.53 -0.25
C VAL A 179 8.00 3.19 -0.79
N THR A 180 7.85 4.28 -1.53
CA THR A 180 8.95 5.05 -2.10
C THR A 180 8.79 6.51 -1.69
N ILE A 181 9.82 7.09 -1.10
CA ILE A 181 9.85 8.49 -0.70
C ILE A 181 11.11 9.18 -1.23
N PRO A 182 11.07 10.49 -1.51
CA PRO A 182 12.27 11.23 -1.89
C PRO A 182 13.23 11.33 -0.71
N ARG A 183 14.53 11.41 -0.96
CA ARG A 183 15.47 11.91 0.05
C ARG A 183 15.26 13.42 0.22
N LYS A 184 15.47 13.91 1.44
CA LYS A 184 15.32 15.35 1.74
C LYS A 184 16.33 16.23 0.97
N ASP A 185 17.47 15.68 0.61
CA ASP A 185 18.49 16.36 -0.21
C ASP A 185 18.13 16.43 -1.70
N GLY A 186 17.01 15.81 -2.10
CA GLY A 186 16.53 15.80 -3.49
C GLY A 186 17.38 14.94 -4.45
N THR A 187 18.36 14.19 -3.96
CA THR A 187 19.30 13.45 -4.82
C THR A 187 18.67 12.23 -5.48
N CYS A 188 17.79 11.52 -4.77
CA CYS A 188 17.13 10.32 -5.29
C CYS A 188 15.91 9.93 -4.44
N GLU A 189 15.18 8.93 -4.90
CA GLU A 189 14.13 8.27 -4.14
C GLU A 189 14.68 7.04 -3.42
N VAL A 190 14.10 6.72 -2.27
CA VAL A 190 14.39 5.52 -1.49
C VAL A 190 13.13 4.69 -1.36
N SER A 191 13.28 3.37 -1.55
CA SER A 191 12.18 2.42 -1.43
C SER A 191 12.44 1.48 -0.26
N PHE A 192 11.40 1.21 0.52
CA PHE A 192 11.45 0.29 1.65
C PHE A 192 10.12 -0.44 1.82
N MET A 193 10.15 -1.53 2.58
CA MET A 193 8.95 -2.30 2.88
C MET A 193 8.29 -1.77 4.14
N THR A 194 6.97 -1.65 4.11
CA THR A 194 6.12 -1.39 5.27
C THR A 194 5.30 -2.63 5.58
N GLY A 195 5.06 -2.88 6.86
CA GLY A 195 4.29 -4.05 7.31
C GLY A 195 2.93 -3.65 7.84
N TRP A 196 1.89 -4.25 7.31
CA TRP A 196 0.48 -3.98 7.62
C TRP A 196 -0.20 -5.25 8.15
N MET A 197 -1.30 -5.07 8.83
CA MET A 197 -2.21 -6.15 9.24
C MET A 197 -3.55 -5.93 8.54
N ALA A 198 -3.99 -6.94 7.80
CA ALA A 198 -5.34 -6.95 7.24
C ALA A 198 -6.37 -6.98 8.38
N LYS A 199 -7.40 -6.17 8.26
CA LYS A 199 -8.54 -6.06 9.16
C LYS A 199 -9.84 -6.14 8.35
N SER A 200 -10.95 -6.37 9.03
CA SER A 200 -12.26 -6.42 8.41
C SER A 200 -12.58 -5.15 7.60
N ASN A 201 -13.44 -5.29 6.60
CA ASN A 201 -13.94 -4.19 5.75
C ASN A 201 -12.82 -3.43 5.01
N GLY A 202 -11.86 -4.15 4.46
CA GLY A 202 -10.79 -3.58 3.64
C GLY A 202 -9.81 -2.66 4.37
N LYS A 203 -9.80 -2.72 5.72
CA LYS A 203 -8.91 -1.87 6.51
C LYS A 203 -7.52 -2.50 6.64
N LEU A 204 -6.49 -1.68 6.49
CA LEU A 204 -5.10 -2.04 6.80
C LEU A 204 -4.60 -1.23 8.00
N LYS A 205 -4.15 -1.91 9.04
CA LYS A 205 -3.48 -1.29 10.19
C LYS A 205 -1.97 -1.40 10.04
N LEU A 206 -1.25 -0.28 10.14
CA LEU A 206 0.21 -0.28 10.13
C LEU A 206 0.77 -1.02 11.35
N ASN A 207 1.59 -2.03 11.10
CA ASN A 207 2.36 -2.71 12.15
C ASN A 207 3.75 -2.10 12.32
N THR A 208 4.43 -1.83 11.21
CA THR A 208 5.75 -1.22 11.22
C THR A 208 5.93 -0.32 10.01
N PRO A 209 6.35 0.95 10.21
CA PRO A 209 6.66 1.85 9.11
C PRO A 209 7.90 1.44 8.32
N TYR A 210 8.76 0.60 8.91
CA TYR A 210 9.94 0.06 8.25
C TYR A 210 10.09 -1.43 8.56
N GLY A 211 9.89 -2.25 7.57
CA GLY A 211 9.98 -3.71 7.62
C GLY A 211 11.07 -4.26 6.71
N GLY A 212 12.13 -3.48 6.50
CA GLY A 212 13.20 -3.82 5.58
C GLY A 212 13.88 -5.14 5.92
N LYS A 213 13.68 -6.12 5.10
CA LYS A 213 14.66 -7.08 4.55
C LYS A 213 14.13 -7.61 3.26
#